data_3e1f3bd9678ba6177df90a530093937e
#
_entry.id   3e1f3bd9678ba6177df90a530093937e
#
_cell.length_a   1.000
_cell.length_b   1.000
_cell.length_c   1.000
_cell.angle_alpha   90.00
_cell.angle_beta   90.00
_cell.angle_gamma   90.00
#
_symmetry.space_group_name_H-M   'P 1'
#
loop_
_entity.id
_entity.type
_entity.pdbx_description
1 polymer ?
#
loop_
_entity_poly.entity_id
_entity_poly.type
_entity_poly.pdbx_seq_one_letter_code
_entity_poly.pdbx_strand_id
1 'polypeptide(L)'
;MNSFESTHILTIIELTMLYLFCVTYIISLVFLIKTPDQTHTSKRFWIKALTCIHPLLILLVAYFYHSIETIESSLLWALIFAFLGDLSLGLKHRFKPAMTIGIFFFSLTHITLSVLFYESTWFIWTLLIVLCAWFILFKILSKHLMFGSYTKMVTFYAFVILMMFSLASTSLMRNPDLHHFILWLGALSFLLSDILLAQKYLAKTTIPWINITYLLLYHLALSLFTLSAFV
;
A
#
# COMPACT_ATOMS: atom_id res chain seq x y z
N MET A 1 11.16 -14.43 39.58
CA MET A 1 11.51 -14.53 38.16
C MET A 1 12.42 -13.34 37.83
N ASN A 2 13.69 -13.59 37.47
CA ASN A 2 14.67 -12.52 37.27
C ASN A 2 14.25 -11.68 36.04
N SER A 3 14.40 -10.35 36.09
CA SER A 3 14.07 -9.44 34.98
C SER A 3 14.69 -9.86 33.64
N PHE A 4 15.84 -10.51 33.69
CA PHE A 4 16.56 -11.05 32.53
C PHE A 4 15.84 -12.24 31.87
N GLU A 5 15.25 -13.15 32.63
CA GLU A 5 14.47 -14.27 32.09
C GLU A 5 13.15 -13.78 31.44
N SER A 6 12.50 -12.77 32.01
CA SER A 6 11.26 -12.22 31.46
C SER A 6 11.49 -11.52 30.11
N THR A 7 12.60 -10.80 29.94
CA THR A 7 12.95 -10.16 28.66
C THR A 7 13.25 -11.18 27.56
N HIS A 8 13.98 -12.26 27.86
CA HIS A 8 14.25 -13.34 26.89
C HIS A 8 12.99 -14.07 26.43
N ILE A 9 12.07 -14.37 27.36
CA ILE A 9 10.80 -15.04 27.02
C ILE A 9 9.94 -14.14 26.11
N LEU A 10 9.84 -12.84 26.40
CA LEU A 10 9.11 -11.88 25.58
C LEU A 10 9.70 -11.82 24.16
N THR A 11 11.01 -11.75 24.00
CA THR A 11 11.69 -11.72 22.69
C THR A 11 11.41 -13.00 21.88
N ILE A 12 11.40 -14.19 22.52
CA ILE A 12 11.10 -15.46 21.85
C ILE A 12 9.64 -15.49 21.38
N ILE A 13 8.70 -15.06 22.21
CA ILE A 13 7.27 -15.02 21.84
C ILE A 13 7.06 -14.07 20.65
N GLU A 14 7.67 -12.91 20.66
CA GLU A 14 7.60 -11.93 19.59
C GLU A 14 8.13 -12.49 18.27
N LEU A 15 9.35 -13.02 18.26
CA LEU A 15 9.95 -13.62 17.06
C LEU A 15 9.09 -14.76 16.53
N THR A 16 8.49 -15.55 17.41
CA THR A 16 7.60 -16.64 17.03
C THR A 16 6.32 -16.10 16.39
N MET A 17 5.71 -15.05 16.95
CA MET A 17 4.54 -14.39 16.36
C MET A 17 4.83 -13.77 15.00
N LEU A 18 5.94 -13.04 14.87
CA LEU A 18 6.37 -12.45 13.60
C LEU A 18 6.59 -13.53 12.53
N TYR A 19 7.26 -14.61 12.88
CA TYR A 19 7.46 -15.75 11.98
C TYR A 19 6.12 -16.35 11.52
N LEU A 20 5.20 -16.61 12.45
CA LEU A 20 3.88 -17.16 12.13
C LEU A 20 3.08 -16.22 11.22
N PHE A 21 3.11 -14.90 11.47
CA PHE A 21 2.44 -13.94 10.60
C PHE A 21 3.08 -13.88 9.20
N CYS A 22 4.40 -13.92 9.09
CA CYS A 22 5.06 -13.98 7.79
C CYS A 22 4.70 -15.25 7.00
N VAL A 23 4.71 -16.40 7.65
CA VAL A 23 4.36 -17.69 7.00
C VAL A 23 2.90 -17.70 6.56
N THR A 24 1.96 -17.30 7.44
CA THR A 24 0.53 -17.26 7.11
C THR A 24 0.23 -16.20 6.04
N TYR A 25 0.96 -15.09 6.02
CA TYR A 25 0.89 -14.08 4.96
C TYR A 25 1.28 -14.65 3.60
N ILE A 26 2.43 -15.32 3.51
CA ILE A 26 2.90 -15.93 2.25
C ILE A 26 1.88 -16.97 1.78
N ILE A 27 1.40 -17.84 2.67
CA ILE A 27 0.39 -18.85 2.34
C ILE A 27 -0.88 -18.20 1.81
N SER A 28 -1.42 -17.19 2.51
CA SER A 28 -2.64 -16.50 2.10
C SER A 28 -2.47 -15.76 0.75
N LEU A 29 -1.29 -15.18 0.49
CA LEU A 29 -0.96 -14.54 -0.78
C LEU A 29 -0.92 -15.54 -1.94
N VAL A 30 -0.32 -16.73 -1.73
CA VAL A 30 -0.32 -17.80 -2.73
C VAL A 30 -1.75 -18.26 -3.03
N PHE A 31 -2.60 -18.43 -2.01
CA PHE A 31 -4.01 -18.76 -2.21
C PHE A 31 -4.76 -17.65 -2.97
N LEU A 32 -4.49 -16.39 -2.66
CA LEU A 32 -5.11 -15.25 -3.34
C LEU A 32 -4.74 -15.20 -4.82
N ILE A 33 -3.47 -15.45 -5.16
CA ILE A 33 -2.97 -15.50 -6.55
C ILE A 33 -3.64 -16.66 -7.31
N LYS A 34 -3.75 -17.83 -6.69
CA LYS A 34 -4.38 -19.02 -7.32
C LYS A 34 -5.89 -18.91 -7.46
N THR A 35 -6.55 -18.02 -6.73
CA THR A 35 -8.02 -17.86 -6.81
C THR A 35 -8.38 -16.87 -7.91
N PRO A 36 -9.06 -17.29 -9.00
CA PRO A 36 -9.39 -16.42 -10.13
C PRO A 36 -10.19 -15.19 -9.71
N ASP A 37 -9.89 -14.03 -10.31
CA ASP A 37 -10.58 -12.76 -10.00
C ASP A 37 -12.05 -12.76 -10.44
N GLN A 38 -12.39 -13.60 -11.41
CA GLN A 38 -13.75 -13.76 -11.95
C GLN A 38 -14.69 -14.51 -10.99
N THR A 39 -14.14 -15.25 -10.02
CA THR A 39 -14.96 -15.92 -9.00
C THR A 39 -15.35 -14.90 -7.93
N HIS A 40 -16.50 -14.24 -8.12
CA HIS A 40 -17.10 -13.31 -7.14
C HIS A 40 -17.59 -14.03 -5.86
N THR A 41 -16.84 -15.01 -5.40
CA THR A 41 -17.19 -15.84 -4.26
C THR A 41 -16.82 -15.15 -2.96
N SER A 42 -17.63 -15.38 -1.92
CA SER A 42 -17.28 -14.99 -0.55
C SER A 42 -15.88 -15.48 -0.14
N LYS A 43 -15.46 -16.65 -0.66
CA LYS A 43 -14.14 -17.22 -0.40
C LYS A 43 -13.00 -16.29 -0.82
N ARG A 44 -13.04 -15.73 -2.04
CA ARG A 44 -11.99 -14.79 -2.51
C ARG A 44 -11.94 -13.52 -1.67
N PHE A 45 -13.09 -12.98 -1.28
CA PHE A 45 -13.18 -11.81 -0.40
C PHE A 45 -12.45 -12.08 0.92
N TRP A 46 -12.74 -13.21 1.59
CA TRP A 46 -12.12 -13.54 2.87
C TRP A 46 -10.60 -13.82 2.75
N ILE A 47 -10.18 -14.52 1.68
CA ILE A 47 -8.75 -14.72 1.42
C ILE A 47 -8.05 -13.36 1.23
N LYS A 48 -8.63 -12.46 0.47
CA LYS A 48 -8.08 -11.10 0.28
C LYS A 48 -8.02 -10.33 1.60
N ALA A 49 -9.09 -10.31 2.37
CA ALA A 49 -9.14 -9.65 3.67
C ALA A 49 -8.05 -10.20 4.62
N LEU A 50 -7.91 -11.52 4.67
CA LEU A 50 -6.89 -12.18 5.47
C LEU A 50 -5.47 -11.79 5.01
N THR A 51 -5.21 -11.78 3.69
CA THR A 51 -3.90 -11.41 3.17
C THR A 51 -3.56 -9.95 3.48
N CYS A 52 -4.51 -9.03 3.31
CA CYS A 52 -4.27 -7.59 3.47
C CYS A 52 -4.16 -7.13 4.94
N ILE A 53 -4.65 -7.92 5.90
CA ILE A 53 -4.52 -7.58 7.33
C ILE A 53 -3.13 -7.91 7.91
N HIS A 54 -2.39 -8.85 7.31
CA HIS A 54 -1.10 -9.31 7.88
C HIS A 54 -0.05 -8.19 8.04
N PRO A 55 0.20 -7.29 7.06
CA PRO A 55 1.14 -6.19 7.23
C PRO A 55 0.79 -5.32 8.43
N LEU A 56 -0.50 -5.05 8.63
CA LEU A 56 -0.99 -4.29 9.79
C LEU A 56 -0.75 -5.04 11.10
N LEU A 57 -1.03 -6.35 11.15
CA LEU A 57 -0.79 -7.17 12.35
C LEU A 57 0.70 -7.25 12.70
N ILE A 58 1.57 -7.41 11.72
CA ILE A 58 3.04 -7.40 11.92
C ILE A 58 3.48 -6.07 12.52
N LEU A 59 2.98 -4.94 11.97
CA LEU A 59 3.30 -3.63 12.49
C LEU A 59 2.78 -3.40 13.92
N LEU A 60 1.58 -3.88 14.23
CA LEU A 60 1.00 -3.79 15.58
C LEU A 60 1.80 -4.62 16.59
N VAL A 61 2.27 -5.82 16.22
CA VAL A 61 3.17 -6.60 17.08
C VAL A 61 4.45 -5.83 17.35
N ALA A 62 5.08 -5.27 16.32
CA ALA A 62 6.25 -4.42 16.48
C ALA A 62 5.99 -3.26 17.44
N TYR A 63 4.88 -2.57 17.28
CA TYR A 63 4.49 -1.43 18.12
C TYR A 63 4.35 -1.81 19.61
N PHE A 64 3.68 -2.92 19.91
CA PHE A 64 3.41 -3.32 21.29
C PHE A 64 4.62 -3.96 22.00
N TYR A 65 5.48 -4.67 21.28
CA TYR A 65 6.58 -5.42 21.88
C TYR A 65 7.93 -4.71 21.86
N HIS A 66 8.24 -3.95 20.81
CA HIS A 66 9.52 -3.23 20.72
C HIS A 66 9.53 -1.88 21.41
N SER A 67 8.41 -1.43 21.99
CA SER A 67 8.30 -0.05 22.51
C SER A 67 8.86 0.95 21.49
N ILE A 68 8.59 0.69 20.20
CA ILE A 68 9.06 1.55 19.14
C ILE A 68 8.20 2.81 19.24
N GLU A 69 8.59 3.72 20.13
CA GLU A 69 8.07 5.09 20.21
C GLU A 69 8.20 5.81 18.87
N THR A 70 8.98 5.22 17.96
CA THR A 70 9.34 5.72 16.64
C THR A 70 8.49 5.18 15.49
N ILE A 71 7.55 4.20 15.70
CA ILE A 71 6.61 3.88 14.62
C ILE A 71 5.76 5.12 14.38
N GLU A 72 6.08 5.82 13.31
CA GLU A 72 5.33 6.99 12.94
C GLU A 72 3.85 6.62 12.78
N SER A 73 3.01 7.29 13.54
CA SER A 73 1.56 7.08 13.52
C SER A 73 0.97 7.13 12.09
N SER A 74 1.62 7.88 11.19
CA SER A 74 1.32 7.96 9.76
C SER A 74 1.41 6.60 9.07
N LEU A 75 2.42 5.78 9.36
CA LEU A 75 2.55 4.46 8.76
C LEU A 75 1.42 3.52 9.21
N LEU A 76 1.08 3.55 10.49
CA LEU A 76 -0.04 2.76 11.03
C LEU A 76 -1.37 3.15 10.36
N TRP A 77 -1.68 4.45 10.27
CA TRP A 77 -2.89 4.92 9.61
C TRP A 77 -2.89 4.60 8.12
N ALA A 78 -1.75 4.68 7.44
CA ALA A 78 -1.65 4.30 6.03
C ALA A 78 -2.03 2.83 5.81
N LEU A 79 -1.52 1.90 6.64
CA LEU A 79 -1.88 0.48 6.55
C LEU A 79 -3.35 0.20 6.90
N ILE A 80 -3.92 0.92 7.88
CA ILE A 80 -5.35 0.84 8.20
C ILE A 80 -6.19 1.27 6.99
N PHE A 81 -5.88 2.41 6.38
CA PHE A 81 -6.62 2.89 5.21
C PHE A 81 -6.43 1.98 4.00
N ALA A 82 -5.24 1.44 3.77
CA ALA A 82 -4.99 0.44 2.73
C ALA A 82 -5.87 -0.80 2.92
N PHE A 83 -5.94 -1.32 4.14
CA PHE A 83 -6.80 -2.45 4.49
C PHE A 83 -8.29 -2.15 4.23
N LEU A 84 -8.80 -0.98 4.66
CA LEU A 84 -10.18 -0.55 4.41
C LEU A 84 -10.46 -0.37 2.91
N GLY A 85 -9.49 0.14 2.16
CA GLY A 85 -9.53 0.23 0.70
C GLY A 85 -9.70 -1.13 0.05
N ASP A 86 -8.91 -2.12 0.48
CA ASP A 86 -8.98 -3.49 -0.02
C ASP A 86 -10.30 -4.18 0.29
N LEU A 87 -10.82 -4.03 1.51
CA LEU A 87 -12.14 -4.53 1.88
C LEU A 87 -13.23 -3.93 0.97
N SER A 88 -13.16 -2.61 0.77
CA SER A 88 -14.12 -1.91 -0.09
C SER A 88 -14.07 -2.41 -1.53
N LEU A 89 -12.87 -2.50 -2.13
CA LEU A 89 -12.71 -3.05 -3.48
C LEU A 89 -13.13 -4.53 -3.59
N GLY A 90 -13.00 -5.30 -2.51
CA GLY A 90 -13.50 -6.68 -2.44
C GLY A 90 -15.02 -6.77 -2.57
N LEU A 91 -15.75 -5.72 -2.18
CA LEU A 91 -17.21 -5.64 -2.21
C LEU A 91 -17.78 -5.00 -3.50
N LYS A 92 -16.93 -4.57 -4.46
CA LYS A 92 -17.32 -3.79 -5.65
C LYS A 92 -18.42 -4.42 -6.50
N HIS A 93 -18.56 -5.76 -6.48
CA HIS A 93 -19.60 -6.49 -7.24
C HIS A 93 -20.93 -6.61 -6.49
N ARG A 94 -20.95 -6.37 -5.19
CA ARG A 94 -22.14 -6.45 -4.33
C ARG A 94 -22.73 -5.09 -3.98
N PHE A 95 -21.86 -4.06 -3.94
CA PHE A 95 -22.21 -2.73 -3.47
C PHE A 95 -21.67 -1.68 -4.45
N LYS A 96 -22.56 -0.99 -5.16
CA LYS A 96 -22.19 -0.04 -6.23
C LYS A 96 -21.15 1.02 -5.80
N PRO A 97 -21.26 1.69 -4.63
CA PRO A 97 -20.29 2.70 -4.22
C PRO A 97 -18.96 2.12 -3.68
N ALA A 98 -18.81 0.80 -3.58
CA ALA A 98 -17.61 0.18 -3.01
C ALA A 98 -16.31 0.57 -3.74
N MET A 99 -16.36 0.73 -5.06
CA MET A 99 -15.20 1.19 -5.84
C MET A 99 -14.81 2.64 -5.47
N THR A 100 -15.81 3.52 -5.34
CA THR A 100 -15.62 4.92 -4.90
C THR A 100 -15.02 4.98 -3.51
N ILE A 101 -15.55 4.20 -2.58
CA ILE A 101 -15.07 4.11 -1.19
C ILE A 101 -13.64 3.55 -1.16
N GLY A 102 -13.35 2.53 -1.99
CA GLY A 102 -12.00 1.98 -2.10
C GLY A 102 -10.98 3.01 -2.58
N ILE A 103 -11.27 3.75 -3.65
CA ILE A 103 -10.41 4.83 -4.15
C ILE A 103 -10.22 5.92 -3.10
N PHE A 104 -11.27 6.26 -2.33
CA PHE A 104 -11.19 7.22 -1.24
C PHE A 104 -10.21 6.77 -0.15
N PHE A 105 -10.32 5.53 0.34
CA PHE A 105 -9.42 5.01 1.36
C PHE A 105 -7.98 4.88 0.86
N PHE A 106 -7.76 4.46 -0.38
CA PHE A 106 -6.42 4.45 -0.95
C PHE A 106 -5.85 5.87 -1.14
N SER A 107 -6.69 6.86 -1.44
CA SER A 107 -6.26 8.28 -1.44
C SER A 107 -5.79 8.70 -0.04
N LEU A 108 -6.51 8.31 1.02
CA LEU A 108 -6.09 8.55 2.41
C LEU A 108 -4.77 7.84 2.75
N THR A 109 -4.58 6.59 2.26
CA THR A 109 -3.30 5.89 2.38
C THR A 109 -2.15 6.72 1.83
N HIS A 110 -2.28 7.21 0.60
CA HIS A 110 -1.21 7.99 -0.03
C HIS A 110 -1.02 9.37 0.60
N ILE A 111 -2.08 10.01 1.09
CA ILE A 111 -1.98 11.27 1.85
C ILE A 111 -1.20 11.03 3.15
N THR A 112 -1.53 9.98 3.90
CA THR A 112 -0.82 9.65 5.14
C THR A 112 0.64 9.29 4.89
N LEU A 113 0.95 8.53 3.85
CA LEU A 113 2.33 8.27 3.43
C LEU A 113 3.04 9.55 2.97
N SER A 114 2.33 10.48 2.33
CA SER A 114 2.90 11.79 1.96
C SER A 114 3.28 12.61 3.19
N VAL A 115 2.53 12.51 4.29
CA VAL A 115 2.88 13.14 5.57
C VAL A 115 4.15 12.52 6.15
N LEU A 116 4.30 11.19 6.07
CA LEU A 116 5.50 10.47 6.47
C LEU A 116 6.77 10.99 5.76
N PHE A 117 6.66 11.28 4.47
CA PHE A 117 7.78 11.75 3.62
C PHE A 117 7.93 13.27 3.58
N TYR A 118 7.05 14.01 4.30
CA TYR A 118 7.00 15.46 4.18
C TYR A 118 8.23 16.13 4.75
N GLU A 119 8.88 16.95 3.92
CA GLU A 119 9.97 17.85 4.30
C GLU A 119 9.69 19.25 3.75
N SER A 120 9.67 20.24 4.62
CA SER A 120 9.21 21.60 4.29
C SER A 120 10.05 22.30 3.22
N THR A 121 11.37 22.08 3.20
CA THR A 121 12.30 22.83 2.36
C THR A 121 12.19 22.54 0.86
N TRP A 122 11.82 21.31 0.47
CA TRP A 122 11.70 20.89 -0.94
C TRP A 122 10.26 20.77 -1.42
N PHE A 123 9.30 21.01 -0.54
CA PHE A 123 7.88 20.79 -0.84
C PHE A 123 7.39 21.56 -2.09
N ILE A 124 7.78 22.83 -2.24
CA ILE A 124 7.35 23.65 -3.39
C ILE A 124 7.89 23.07 -4.71
N TRP A 125 9.16 22.67 -4.76
CA TRP A 125 9.76 22.08 -5.95
C TRP A 125 9.14 20.72 -6.28
N THR A 126 8.92 19.89 -5.26
CA THR A 126 8.22 18.62 -5.40
C THR A 126 6.82 18.83 -5.96
N LEU A 127 6.07 19.79 -5.42
CA LEU A 127 4.72 20.11 -5.89
C LEU A 127 4.72 20.54 -7.37
N LEU A 128 5.67 21.38 -7.80
CA LEU A 128 5.77 21.82 -9.21
C LEU A 128 6.07 20.64 -10.14
N ILE A 129 7.00 19.75 -9.75
CA ILE A 129 7.33 18.55 -10.54
C ILE A 129 6.10 17.65 -10.65
N VAL A 130 5.38 17.44 -9.54
CA VAL A 130 4.16 16.61 -9.51
C VAL A 130 3.07 17.19 -10.39
N LEU A 131 2.84 18.51 -10.35
CA LEU A 131 1.83 19.16 -11.20
C LEU A 131 2.17 18.98 -12.68
N CYS A 132 3.43 19.15 -13.07
CA CYS A 132 3.87 18.93 -14.46
C CYS A 132 3.71 17.45 -14.87
N ALA A 133 4.17 16.52 -14.04
CA ALA A 133 4.07 15.09 -14.30
C ALA A 133 2.60 14.63 -14.37
N TRP A 134 1.76 15.12 -13.46
CA TRP A 134 0.34 14.82 -13.44
C TRP A 134 -0.36 15.33 -14.71
N PHE A 135 -0.07 16.55 -15.14
CA PHE A 135 -0.66 17.12 -16.36
C PHE A 135 -0.28 16.31 -17.61
N ILE A 136 1.01 15.95 -17.72
CA ILE A 136 1.51 15.11 -18.82
C ILE A 136 0.87 13.72 -18.79
N LEU A 137 0.87 13.09 -17.63
CA LEU A 137 0.31 11.74 -17.43
C LEU A 137 -1.19 11.74 -17.73
N PHE A 138 -1.93 12.73 -17.24
CA PHE A 138 -3.37 12.87 -17.50
C PHE A 138 -3.64 13.02 -18.99
N LYS A 139 -2.87 13.84 -19.72
CA LYS A 139 -3.00 14.04 -21.16
C LYS A 139 -2.74 12.75 -21.95
N ILE A 140 -1.79 11.93 -21.51
CA ILE A 140 -1.48 10.64 -22.12
C ILE A 140 -2.58 9.63 -21.80
N LEU A 141 -2.91 9.45 -20.52
CA LEU A 141 -3.85 8.43 -20.05
C LEU A 141 -5.29 8.69 -20.53
N SER A 142 -5.72 9.94 -20.63
CA SER A 142 -7.06 10.29 -21.11
C SER A 142 -7.34 9.83 -22.54
N LYS A 143 -6.30 9.57 -23.34
CA LYS A 143 -6.43 8.99 -24.69
C LYS A 143 -6.66 7.49 -24.69
N HIS A 144 -6.19 6.77 -23.67
CA HIS A 144 -6.14 5.31 -23.62
C HIS A 144 -7.11 4.71 -22.60
N LEU A 145 -7.50 5.46 -21.59
CA LEU A 145 -8.34 4.98 -20.50
C LEU A 145 -9.74 5.59 -20.56
N MET A 146 -10.75 4.76 -20.33
CA MET A 146 -12.14 5.19 -20.26
C MET A 146 -12.55 5.40 -18.80
N PHE A 147 -12.34 6.60 -18.28
CA PHE A 147 -12.63 6.91 -16.88
C PHE A 147 -14.13 6.98 -16.55
N GLY A 148 -14.98 7.26 -17.52
CA GLY A 148 -16.42 7.36 -17.32
C GLY A 148 -16.81 8.28 -16.16
N SER A 149 -17.71 7.84 -15.30
CA SER A 149 -18.17 8.58 -14.12
C SER A 149 -17.10 8.75 -13.04
N TYR A 150 -16.02 7.97 -13.06
CA TYR A 150 -14.94 8.00 -12.08
C TYR A 150 -13.80 8.98 -12.41
N THR A 151 -13.88 9.70 -13.53
CA THR A 151 -12.81 10.57 -14.03
C THR A 151 -12.25 11.48 -12.93
N LYS A 152 -13.11 12.24 -12.24
CA LYS A 152 -12.66 13.20 -11.20
C LYS A 152 -11.91 12.52 -10.05
N MET A 153 -12.40 11.37 -9.60
CA MET A 153 -11.79 10.63 -8.49
C MET A 153 -10.45 10.02 -8.89
N VAL A 154 -10.39 9.38 -10.06
CA VAL A 154 -9.15 8.76 -10.57
C VAL A 154 -8.11 9.85 -10.86
N THR A 155 -8.51 11.02 -11.34
CA THR A 155 -7.63 12.16 -11.57
C THR A 155 -7.05 12.70 -10.26
N PHE A 156 -7.88 12.86 -9.22
CA PHE A 156 -7.43 13.24 -7.89
C PHE A 156 -6.51 12.18 -7.28
N TYR A 157 -6.89 10.90 -7.40
CA TYR A 157 -6.09 9.78 -6.93
C TYR A 157 -4.70 9.74 -7.59
N ALA A 158 -4.63 9.90 -8.91
CA ALA A 158 -3.37 9.96 -9.64
C ALA A 158 -2.46 11.11 -9.17
N PHE A 159 -3.04 12.26 -8.84
CA PHE A 159 -2.28 13.37 -8.24
C PHE A 159 -1.70 12.99 -6.87
N VAL A 160 -2.51 12.40 -6.00
CA VAL A 160 -2.09 12.07 -4.63
C VAL A 160 -0.99 10.99 -4.62
N ILE A 161 -1.09 9.96 -5.48
CA ILE A 161 -0.05 8.93 -5.54
C ILE A 161 1.27 9.45 -6.13
N LEU A 162 1.20 10.34 -7.13
CA LEU A 162 2.39 11.01 -7.66
C LEU A 162 3.06 11.89 -6.61
N MET A 163 2.25 12.60 -5.82
CA MET A 163 2.75 13.42 -4.70
C MET A 163 3.49 12.56 -3.68
N MET A 164 2.88 11.46 -3.23
CA MET A 164 3.50 10.50 -2.32
C MET A 164 4.84 9.98 -2.86
N PHE A 165 4.88 9.51 -4.11
CA PHE A 165 6.10 8.97 -4.72
C PHE A 165 7.20 10.03 -4.87
N SER A 166 6.84 11.26 -5.25
CA SER A 166 7.80 12.35 -5.39
C SER A 166 8.38 12.79 -4.04
N LEU A 167 7.56 12.84 -2.99
CA LEU A 167 8.02 13.10 -1.63
C LEU A 167 8.94 11.99 -1.10
N ALA A 168 8.60 10.71 -1.35
CA ALA A 168 9.49 9.60 -1.01
C ALA A 168 10.84 9.69 -1.74
N SER A 169 10.82 10.13 -3.01
CA SER A 169 12.04 10.32 -3.80
C SER A 169 12.91 11.46 -3.26
N THR A 170 12.30 12.58 -2.88
CA THR A 170 13.05 13.69 -2.26
C THR A 170 13.58 13.33 -0.89
N SER A 171 12.84 12.57 -0.08
CA SER A 171 13.27 12.07 1.23
C SER A 171 14.50 11.17 1.09
N LEU A 172 14.49 10.21 0.15
CA LEU A 172 15.66 9.36 -0.14
C LEU A 172 16.88 10.16 -0.63
N MET A 173 16.67 11.17 -1.46
CA MET A 173 17.79 12.00 -1.97
C MET A 173 18.48 12.79 -0.85
N ARG A 174 17.76 13.15 0.20
CA ARG A 174 18.30 13.88 1.34
C ARG A 174 18.91 12.97 2.40
N ASN A 175 18.27 11.85 2.66
CA ASN A 175 18.69 10.88 3.66
C ASN A 175 18.93 9.53 2.96
N PRO A 176 20.08 9.33 2.29
CA PRO A 176 20.35 8.13 1.50
C PRO A 176 20.80 6.96 2.39
N ASP A 177 19.92 6.52 3.28
CA ASP A 177 20.10 5.37 4.14
C ASP A 177 19.16 4.20 3.78
N LEU A 178 19.33 3.06 4.45
CA LEU A 178 18.56 1.85 4.17
C LEU A 178 17.08 2.02 4.48
N HIS A 179 16.73 2.73 5.54
CA HIS A 179 15.35 3.01 5.93
C HIS A 179 14.60 3.76 4.82
N HIS A 180 15.14 4.92 4.39
CA HIS A 180 14.54 5.73 3.32
C HIS A 180 14.53 5.02 1.96
N PHE A 181 15.53 4.17 1.68
CA PHE A 181 15.55 3.35 0.48
C PHE A 181 14.42 2.31 0.47
N ILE A 182 14.17 1.63 1.59
CA ILE A 182 13.06 0.66 1.74
C ILE A 182 11.72 1.37 1.56
N LEU A 183 11.53 2.52 2.19
CA LEU A 183 10.33 3.34 2.05
C LEU A 183 10.10 3.79 0.60
N TRP A 184 11.15 4.26 -0.08
CA TRP A 184 11.08 4.66 -1.48
C TRP A 184 10.73 3.48 -2.40
N LEU A 185 11.33 2.32 -2.17
CA LEU A 185 11.04 1.11 -2.94
C LEU A 185 9.59 0.66 -2.72
N GLY A 186 9.05 0.81 -1.50
CA GLY A 186 7.64 0.62 -1.18
C GLY A 186 6.74 1.56 -1.96
N ALA A 187 7.07 2.86 -1.99
CA ALA A 187 6.32 3.87 -2.71
C ALA A 187 6.34 3.63 -4.24
N LEU A 188 7.50 3.25 -4.81
CA LEU A 188 7.63 2.86 -6.21
C LEU A 188 6.78 1.63 -6.56
N SER A 189 6.85 0.60 -5.72
CA SER A 189 6.08 -0.64 -5.91
C SER A 189 4.57 -0.36 -5.86
N PHE A 190 4.12 0.52 -4.96
CA PHE A 190 2.73 0.93 -4.87
C PHE A 190 2.29 1.69 -6.12
N LEU A 191 3.06 2.68 -6.56
CA LEU A 191 2.77 3.45 -7.78
C LEU A 191 2.64 2.52 -9.01
N LEU A 192 3.57 1.60 -9.19
CA LEU A 192 3.53 0.64 -10.30
C LEU A 192 2.33 -0.30 -10.21
N SER A 193 1.98 -0.77 -9.01
CA SER A 193 0.78 -1.56 -8.76
C SER A 193 -0.47 -0.82 -9.22
N ASP A 194 -0.59 0.46 -8.87
CA ASP A 194 -1.78 1.25 -9.17
C ASP A 194 -1.91 1.62 -10.64
N ILE A 195 -0.79 1.83 -11.33
CA ILE A 195 -0.79 1.99 -12.80
C ILE A 195 -1.35 0.71 -13.46
N LEU A 196 -0.91 -0.48 -13.03
CA LEU A 196 -1.41 -1.75 -13.54
C LEU A 196 -2.88 -1.98 -13.15
N LEU A 197 -3.27 -1.59 -11.94
CA LEU A 197 -4.65 -1.66 -11.48
C LEU A 197 -5.57 -0.74 -12.29
N ALA A 198 -5.12 0.47 -12.62
CA ALA A 198 -5.84 1.39 -13.49
C ALA A 198 -6.02 0.79 -14.90
N GLN A 199 -4.98 0.18 -15.48
CA GLN A 199 -5.10 -0.54 -16.75
C GLN A 199 -6.13 -1.65 -16.68
N LYS A 200 -6.13 -2.45 -15.61
CA LYS A 200 -7.09 -3.54 -15.43
C LYS A 200 -8.54 -3.07 -15.41
N TYR A 201 -8.84 -1.96 -14.72
CA TYR A 201 -10.22 -1.50 -14.51
C TYR A 201 -10.71 -0.50 -15.56
N LEU A 202 -9.82 0.24 -16.18
CA LEU A 202 -10.15 1.37 -17.05
C LEU A 202 -9.77 1.12 -18.52
N ALA A 203 -8.88 0.17 -18.82
CA ALA A 203 -8.58 -0.20 -20.20
C ALA A 203 -9.59 -1.22 -20.74
N LYS A 204 -9.85 -1.15 -22.05
CA LYS A 204 -10.74 -2.11 -22.73
C LYS A 204 -10.12 -3.51 -22.87
N THR A 205 -8.82 -3.65 -22.72
CA THR A 205 -8.07 -4.90 -22.93
C THR A 205 -7.57 -5.43 -21.60
N THR A 206 -7.92 -6.68 -21.27
CA THR A 206 -7.39 -7.38 -20.10
C THR A 206 -6.19 -8.23 -20.50
N ILE A 207 -5.05 -7.88 -19.99
CA ILE A 207 -3.81 -8.65 -20.18
C ILE A 207 -3.67 -9.59 -18.98
N PRO A 208 -3.61 -10.93 -19.16
CA PRO A 208 -3.67 -11.89 -18.04
C PRO A 208 -2.60 -11.70 -16.97
N TRP A 209 -1.36 -11.38 -17.35
CA TRP A 209 -0.26 -11.19 -16.39
C TRP A 209 -0.44 -9.96 -15.48
N ILE A 210 -1.19 -8.93 -15.91
CA ILE A 210 -1.49 -7.75 -15.09
C ILE A 210 -2.17 -8.16 -13.78
N ASN A 211 -3.04 -9.19 -13.83
CA ASN A 211 -3.80 -9.65 -12.66
C ASN A 211 -2.92 -10.18 -11.51
N ILE A 212 -1.76 -10.72 -11.84
CA ILE A 212 -0.81 -11.23 -10.85
C ILE A 212 0.18 -10.14 -10.46
N THR A 213 0.70 -9.41 -11.45
CA THR A 213 1.78 -8.43 -11.23
C THR A 213 1.33 -7.27 -10.36
N TYR A 214 0.13 -6.68 -10.59
CA TYR A 214 -0.33 -5.59 -9.72
C TYR A 214 -0.50 -6.06 -8.27
N LEU A 215 -0.97 -7.29 -8.08
CA LEU A 215 -1.19 -7.85 -6.75
C LEU A 215 0.15 -8.09 -6.03
N LEU A 216 1.15 -8.64 -6.72
CA LEU A 216 2.49 -8.86 -6.17
C LEU A 216 3.16 -7.53 -5.80
N LEU A 217 3.11 -6.53 -6.68
CA LEU A 217 3.67 -5.20 -6.42
C LEU A 217 2.98 -4.52 -5.23
N TYR A 218 1.66 -4.63 -5.13
CA TYR A 218 0.90 -4.10 -4.02
C TYR A 218 1.32 -4.72 -2.68
N HIS A 219 1.37 -6.05 -2.60
CA HIS A 219 1.77 -6.73 -1.38
C HIS A 219 3.26 -6.53 -1.07
N LEU A 220 4.12 -6.40 -2.09
CA LEU A 220 5.52 -5.99 -1.91
C LEU A 220 5.60 -4.59 -1.27
N ALA A 221 4.81 -3.63 -1.75
CA ALA A 221 4.77 -2.29 -1.17
C ALA A 221 4.37 -2.30 0.31
N LEU A 222 3.27 -3.00 0.66
CA LEU A 222 2.85 -3.11 2.06
C LEU A 222 3.90 -3.79 2.94
N SER A 223 4.57 -4.83 2.42
CA SER A 223 5.65 -5.54 3.13
C SER A 223 6.86 -4.64 3.37
N LEU A 224 7.25 -3.83 2.38
CA LEU A 224 8.36 -2.89 2.50
C LEU A 224 8.05 -1.77 3.49
N PHE A 225 6.84 -1.20 3.47
CA PHE A 225 6.40 -0.24 4.47
C PHE A 225 6.39 -0.84 5.88
N THR A 226 5.95 -2.09 6.02
CA THR A 226 6.01 -2.77 7.32
C THR A 226 7.46 -3.03 7.75
N LEU A 227 8.33 -3.46 6.81
CA LEU A 227 9.74 -3.73 7.08
C LEU A 227 10.50 -2.47 7.51
N SER A 228 10.17 -1.30 6.97
CA SER A 228 10.85 -0.05 7.34
C SER A 228 10.73 0.27 8.83
N ALA A 229 9.70 -0.23 9.51
CA ALA A 229 9.55 -0.06 10.96
C ALA A 229 10.58 -0.85 11.79
N PHE A 230 11.34 -1.76 11.17
CA PHE A 230 12.34 -2.60 11.85
C PHE A 230 13.78 -2.23 11.47
N VAL A 231 13.98 -1.22 10.63
CA VAL A 231 15.28 -0.77 10.11
C VAL A 231 15.49 0.71 10.43
#